data_7e7297b89405ce1efaa8efe90dd802b6
#
_entry.id   7e7297b89405ce1efaa8efe90dd802b6
#
_cell.length_a   1.000
_cell.length_b   1.000
_cell.length_c   1.000
_cell.angle_alpha   90.00
_cell.angle_beta   90.00
_cell.angle_gamma   90.00
#
_symmetry.space_group_name_H-M   'P 1'
#
loop_
_entity.id
_entity.type
_entity.pdbx_description
1 polymer ?
#
loop_
_entity_poly.entity_id
_entity_poly.type
_entity_poly.pdbx_seq_one_letter_code
_entity_poly.pdbx_strand_id
1 'polypeptide(L)'
;MTGIPAKHPQQVTPPRQPTLDEAAALRAFERAHKEFVRGRFAESRSSFRALIEQHAGVAEVTARARTYLAIAEARMRTESALPRGAEELYDRGVIELNRGEFVAAQEMFERALKRDSEAAHIHYGLAATRARLGALEPALLALARALELQPTLRVRAQHDPDLAALRNNSEYERLLFASRP
;
A
#
# COMPACT_ATOMS: atom_id res chain seq x y z
N MET A 1 49.72 46.20 -18.22
CA MET A 1 49.89 45.52 -16.93
C MET A 1 48.52 45.31 -16.35
N THR A 2 47.97 44.12 -16.59
CA THR A 2 46.63 43.72 -16.15
C THR A 2 46.75 42.82 -14.93
N GLY A 3 46.38 43.37 -13.76
CA GLY A 3 46.39 42.64 -12.50
C GLY A 3 45.19 41.67 -12.43
N ILE A 4 45.50 40.39 -12.19
CA ILE A 4 44.54 39.34 -11.93
C ILE A 4 44.10 39.45 -10.45
N PRO A 5 42.78 39.56 -10.16
CA PRO A 5 42.32 39.59 -8.77
C PRO A 5 42.51 38.19 -8.13
N ALA A 6 43.20 38.13 -7.00
CA ALA A 6 43.40 36.95 -6.20
C ALA A 6 42.02 36.43 -5.65
N LYS A 7 41.68 35.18 -5.96
CA LYS A 7 40.54 34.48 -5.34
C LYS A 7 40.83 34.27 -3.85
N HIS A 8 40.02 34.88 -2.98
CA HIS A 8 40.01 34.56 -1.56
C HIS A 8 39.64 33.10 -1.35
N PRO A 9 40.36 32.33 -0.55
CA PRO A 9 39.96 30.98 -0.19
C PRO A 9 38.68 31.07 0.65
N GLN A 10 37.61 30.41 0.19
CA GLN A 10 36.42 30.22 1.00
C GLN A 10 36.81 29.38 2.22
N GLN A 11 36.70 29.98 3.40
CA GLN A 11 36.82 29.25 4.67
C GLN A 11 35.67 28.27 4.78
N VAL A 12 35.95 26.99 4.58
CA VAL A 12 35.03 25.89 4.89
C VAL A 12 34.93 25.80 6.41
N THR A 13 33.87 26.35 6.97
CA THR A 13 33.55 26.18 8.39
C THR A 13 33.36 24.70 8.67
N PRO A 14 34.03 24.09 9.66
CA PRO A 14 33.83 22.69 9.99
C PRO A 14 32.34 22.44 10.39
N PRO A 15 31.79 21.27 10.08
CA PRO A 15 30.43 20.96 10.43
C PRO A 15 30.22 21.07 11.93
N ARG A 16 29.22 21.84 12.34
CA ARG A 16 28.88 22.04 13.76
C ARG A 16 28.48 20.69 14.36
N GLN A 17 29.10 20.29 15.45
CA GLN A 17 28.68 19.10 16.20
C GLN A 17 27.26 19.32 16.76
N PRO A 18 26.35 18.34 16.65
CA PRO A 18 24.99 18.46 17.18
C PRO A 18 25.05 18.58 18.71
N THR A 19 24.19 19.41 19.27
CA THR A 19 23.97 19.48 20.71
C THR A 19 23.44 18.16 21.26
N LEU A 20 23.50 17.94 22.56
CA LEU A 20 22.96 16.74 23.21
C LEU A 20 21.44 16.59 22.92
N ASP A 21 20.72 17.70 22.90
CA ASP A 21 19.28 17.72 22.59
C ASP A 21 19.02 17.40 21.10
N GLU A 22 19.80 17.96 20.18
CA GLU A 22 19.73 17.63 18.76
C GLU A 22 19.98 16.12 18.52
N ALA A 23 20.98 15.55 19.17
CA ALA A 23 21.27 14.12 19.07
C ALA A 23 20.17 13.25 19.69
N ALA A 24 19.54 13.69 20.78
CA ALA A 24 18.42 13.00 21.40
C ALA A 24 17.17 13.06 20.51
N ALA A 25 16.86 14.23 19.94
CA ALA A 25 15.76 14.44 19.00
C ALA A 25 15.89 13.56 17.74
N LEU A 26 17.11 13.47 17.16
CA LEU A 26 17.36 12.61 16.00
C LEU A 26 17.10 11.13 16.33
N ARG A 27 17.61 10.63 17.46
CA ARG A 27 17.32 9.25 17.88
C ARG A 27 15.83 8.99 18.11
N ALA A 28 15.12 9.95 18.67
CA ALA A 28 13.66 9.86 18.84
C ALA A 28 12.95 9.83 17.49
N PHE A 29 13.39 10.66 16.53
CA PHE A 29 12.86 10.66 15.18
C PHE A 29 13.08 9.32 14.47
N GLU A 30 14.27 8.76 14.53
CA GLU A 30 14.60 7.47 13.92
C GLU A 30 13.71 6.34 14.46
N ARG A 31 13.47 6.31 15.78
CA ARG A 31 12.56 5.32 16.38
C ARG A 31 11.12 5.49 15.84
N ALA A 32 10.59 6.71 15.83
CA ALA A 32 9.26 7.00 15.34
C ALA A 32 9.11 6.69 13.85
N HIS A 33 10.13 7.03 13.04
CA HIS A 33 10.16 6.76 11.61
C HIS A 33 10.23 5.26 11.31
N LYS A 34 10.96 4.48 12.11
CA LYS A 34 11.00 3.02 11.98
C LYS A 34 9.61 2.39 12.15
N GLU A 35 8.81 2.86 13.11
CA GLU A 35 7.42 2.41 13.27
C GLU A 35 6.54 2.85 12.09
N PHE A 36 6.76 4.07 11.58
CA PHE A 36 6.07 4.58 10.40
C PHE A 36 6.30 3.71 9.16
N VAL A 37 7.55 3.36 8.87
CA VAL A 37 7.91 2.50 7.71
C VAL A 37 7.33 1.09 7.83
N ARG A 38 7.15 0.61 9.07
CA ARG A 38 6.49 -0.69 9.34
C ARG A 38 4.96 -0.64 9.25
N GLY A 39 4.38 0.52 8.94
CA GLY A 39 2.94 0.70 8.88
C GLY A 39 2.25 0.80 10.24
N ARG A 40 3.00 0.91 11.33
CA ARG A 40 2.46 1.08 12.69
C ARG A 40 2.13 2.55 12.95
N PHE A 41 1.10 3.04 12.27
CA PHE A 41 0.80 4.47 12.26
C PHE A 41 0.33 5.00 13.62
N ALA A 42 -0.32 4.19 14.45
CA ALA A 42 -0.77 4.61 15.78
C ALA A 42 0.41 4.83 16.73
N GLU A 43 1.37 3.91 16.77
CA GLU A 43 2.59 4.00 17.57
C GLU A 43 3.49 5.13 17.06
N SER A 44 3.67 5.22 15.75
CA SER A 44 4.43 6.27 15.11
C SER A 44 3.86 7.65 15.42
N ARG A 45 2.53 7.83 15.34
CA ARG A 45 1.83 9.06 15.74
C ARG A 45 2.17 9.46 17.17
N SER A 46 2.07 8.53 18.11
CA SER A 46 2.36 8.79 19.52
C SER A 46 3.81 9.20 19.74
N SER A 47 4.75 8.53 19.07
CA SER A 47 6.18 8.79 19.14
C SER A 47 6.55 10.15 18.52
N PHE A 48 5.95 10.55 17.38
CA PHE A 48 6.19 11.86 16.79
C PHE A 48 5.61 12.99 17.62
N ARG A 49 4.44 12.82 18.25
CA ARG A 49 3.89 13.82 19.18
C ARG A 49 4.80 14.04 20.38
N ALA A 50 5.22 12.96 21.03
CA ALA A 50 6.16 13.03 22.15
C ALA A 50 7.47 13.73 21.78
N LEU A 51 8.02 13.43 20.59
CA LEU A 51 9.24 14.10 20.08
C LEU A 51 9.02 15.61 19.93
N ILE A 52 7.91 16.03 19.32
CA ILE A 52 7.62 17.45 19.09
C ILE A 52 7.47 18.21 20.42
N GLU A 53 6.89 17.57 21.42
CA GLU A 53 6.73 18.15 22.77
C GLU A 53 8.07 18.22 23.55
N GLN A 54 8.83 17.13 23.55
CA GLN A 54 10.05 17.00 24.33
C GLN A 54 11.23 17.78 23.76
N HIS A 55 11.29 17.95 22.43
CA HIS A 55 12.39 18.58 21.70
C HIS A 55 11.95 19.81 20.90
N ALA A 56 11.02 20.61 21.44
CA ALA A 56 10.46 21.78 20.74
C ALA A 56 11.52 22.77 20.25
N GLY A 57 12.68 22.84 20.92
CA GLY A 57 13.81 23.71 20.53
C GLY A 57 14.59 23.25 19.30
N VAL A 58 14.42 22.00 18.85
CA VAL A 58 15.14 21.45 17.68
C VAL A 58 14.26 21.60 16.44
N ALA A 59 14.22 22.82 15.88
CA ALA A 59 13.26 23.22 14.85
C ALA A 59 13.27 22.32 13.61
N GLU A 60 14.43 21.90 13.11
CA GLU A 60 14.53 21.08 11.90
C GLU A 60 13.93 19.67 12.10
N VAL A 61 14.28 19.00 13.20
CA VAL A 61 13.78 17.65 13.51
C VAL A 61 12.27 17.67 13.80
N THR A 62 11.81 18.68 14.55
CA THR A 62 10.37 18.83 14.85
C THR A 62 9.53 19.18 13.62
N ALA A 63 10.07 19.96 12.68
CA ALA A 63 9.38 20.24 11.40
C ALA A 63 9.19 18.94 10.58
N ARG A 64 10.23 18.12 10.46
CA ARG A 64 10.12 16.80 9.82
C ARG A 64 9.15 15.89 10.55
N ALA A 65 9.20 15.86 11.88
CA ALA A 65 8.29 15.05 12.69
C ALA A 65 6.82 15.44 12.48
N ARG A 66 6.50 16.74 12.35
CA ARG A 66 5.14 17.23 12.02
C ARG A 66 4.65 16.72 10.68
N THR A 67 5.53 16.68 9.66
CA THR A 67 5.19 16.14 8.34
C THR A 67 4.79 14.66 8.43
N TYR A 68 5.61 13.83 9.06
CA TYR A 68 5.31 12.40 9.22
C TYR A 68 4.10 12.16 10.13
N LEU A 69 3.91 12.98 11.16
CA LEU A 69 2.73 12.95 12.01
C LEU A 69 1.45 13.18 11.20
N ALA A 70 1.44 14.21 10.35
CA ALA A 70 0.30 14.52 9.49
C ALA A 70 -0.01 13.36 8.51
N ILE A 71 1.02 12.74 7.93
CA ILE A 71 0.85 11.58 7.04
C ILE A 71 0.30 10.36 7.82
N ALA A 72 0.85 10.07 9.01
CA ALA A 72 0.36 8.98 9.86
C ALA A 72 -1.12 9.16 10.23
N GLU A 73 -1.50 10.38 10.63
CA GLU A 73 -2.89 10.72 10.95
C GLU A 73 -3.82 10.62 9.73
N ALA A 74 -3.37 11.03 8.55
CA ALA A 74 -4.12 10.86 7.31
C ALA A 74 -4.33 9.38 6.97
N ARG A 75 -3.30 8.56 7.08
CA ARG A 75 -3.39 7.11 6.89
C ARG A 75 -4.39 6.45 7.86
N MET A 76 -4.30 6.79 9.14
CA MET A 76 -5.23 6.28 10.15
C MET A 76 -6.69 6.68 9.88
N ARG A 77 -6.95 7.93 9.43
CA ARG A 77 -8.29 8.35 9.02
C ARG A 77 -8.80 7.54 7.85
N THR A 78 -7.96 7.33 6.82
CA THR A 78 -8.34 6.52 5.66
C THR A 78 -8.66 5.09 6.07
N GLU A 79 -7.84 4.45 6.91
CA GLU A 79 -8.10 3.10 7.41
C GLU A 79 -9.39 3.01 8.26
N SER A 80 -9.64 4.02 9.10
CA SER A 80 -10.87 4.08 9.92
C SER A 80 -12.13 4.32 9.07
N ALA A 81 -11.99 4.94 7.89
CA ALA A 81 -13.10 5.18 6.97
C ALA A 81 -13.38 3.99 6.05
N LEU A 82 -12.50 2.97 6.04
CA LEU A 82 -12.74 1.76 5.23
C LEU A 82 -13.80 0.87 5.89
N PRO A 83 -14.64 0.23 5.06
CA PRO A 83 -15.59 -0.77 5.53
C PRO A 83 -14.90 -1.87 6.33
N ARG A 84 -15.62 -2.44 7.31
CA ARG A 84 -15.09 -3.49 8.20
C ARG A 84 -15.56 -4.89 7.84
N GLY A 85 -16.68 -5.02 7.17
CA GLY A 85 -17.24 -6.27 6.70
C GLY A 85 -16.60 -6.77 5.41
N ALA A 86 -16.63 -8.09 5.16
CA ALA A 86 -16.12 -8.68 3.93
C ALA A 86 -16.91 -8.19 2.71
N GLU A 87 -18.24 -8.19 2.80
CA GLU A 87 -19.14 -7.76 1.73
C GLU A 87 -18.99 -6.27 1.39
N GLU A 88 -18.90 -5.42 2.41
CA GLU A 88 -18.71 -3.99 2.21
C GLU A 88 -17.36 -3.68 1.54
N LEU A 89 -16.32 -4.43 1.89
CA LEU A 89 -15.00 -4.34 1.24
C LEU A 89 -15.06 -4.87 -0.20
N TYR A 90 -15.81 -5.94 -0.44
CA TYR A 90 -16.07 -6.47 -1.78
C TYR A 90 -16.77 -5.44 -2.65
N ASP A 91 -17.86 -4.85 -2.18
CA ASP A 91 -18.60 -3.80 -2.91
C ASP A 91 -17.69 -2.64 -3.27
N ARG A 92 -16.86 -2.21 -2.34
CA ARG A 92 -15.86 -1.17 -2.61
C ARG A 92 -14.86 -1.59 -3.68
N GLY A 93 -14.38 -2.83 -3.62
CA GLY A 93 -13.49 -3.42 -4.63
C GLY A 93 -14.11 -3.41 -6.02
N VAL A 94 -15.40 -3.77 -6.13
CA VAL A 94 -16.15 -3.74 -7.40
C VAL A 94 -16.27 -2.31 -7.94
N ILE A 95 -16.53 -1.33 -7.08
CA ILE A 95 -16.60 0.07 -7.48
C ILE A 95 -15.25 0.53 -8.06
N GLU A 96 -14.14 0.24 -7.38
CA GLU A 96 -12.81 0.63 -7.85
C GLU A 96 -12.41 -0.11 -9.15
N LEU A 97 -12.76 -1.40 -9.28
CA LEU A 97 -12.56 -2.16 -10.52
C LEU A 97 -13.27 -1.51 -11.70
N ASN A 98 -14.54 -1.14 -11.52
CA ASN A 98 -15.35 -0.48 -12.56
C ASN A 98 -14.86 0.92 -12.93
N ARG A 99 -14.12 1.59 -12.01
CA ARG A 99 -13.46 2.87 -12.26
C ARG A 99 -12.12 2.74 -12.98
N GLY A 100 -11.60 1.52 -13.11
CA GLY A 100 -10.26 1.25 -13.63
C GLY A 100 -9.14 1.44 -12.60
N GLU A 101 -9.48 1.64 -11.32
CA GLU A 101 -8.54 1.79 -10.22
C GLU A 101 -8.12 0.41 -9.69
N PHE A 102 -7.45 -0.36 -10.56
CA PHE A 102 -7.19 -1.79 -10.33
C PHE A 102 -6.35 -2.08 -9.08
N VAL A 103 -5.37 -1.21 -8.76
CA VAL A 103 -4.55 -1.37 -7.55
C VAL A 103 -5.41 -1.20 -6.28
N ALA A 104 -6.30 -0.20 -6.27
CA ALA A 104 -7.21 0.02 -5.15
C ALA A 104 -8.23 -1.13 -5.04
N ALA A 105 -8.75 -1.62 -6.16
CA ALA A 105 -9.65 -2.77 -6.19
C ALA A 105 -9.00 -4.03 -5.61
N GLN A 106 -7.76 -4.33 -6.02
CA GLN A 106 -6.99 -5.46 -5.47
C GLN A 106 -6.86 -5.37 -3.96
N GLU A 107 -6.50 -4.19 -3.43
CA GLU A 107 -6.36 -3.98 -1.99
C GLU A 107 -7.68 -4.25 -1.25
N MET A 108 -8.80 -3.81 -1.79
CA MET A 108 -10.12 -4.04 -1.19
C MET A 108 -10.47 -5.54 -1.16
N PHE A 109 -10.30 -6.25 -2.28
CA PHE A 109 -10.56 -7.69 -2.32
C PHE A 109 -9.62 -8.49 -1.42
N GLU A 110 -8.33 -8.15 -1.34
CA GLU A 110 -7.41 -8.81 -0.42
C GLU A 110 -7.76 -8.56 1.06
N ARG A 111 -8.24 -7.36 1.39
CA ARG A 111 -8.76 -7.05 2.73
C ARG A 111 -10.05 -7.82 3.02
N ALA A 112 -10.93 -7.96 2.03
CA ALA A 112 -12.16 -8.75 2.15
C ALA A 112 -11.85 -10.23 2.41
N LEU A 113 -10.90 -10.82 1.68
CA LEU A 113 -10.46 -12.22 1.86
C LEU A 113 -9.82 -12.48 3.23
N LYS A 114 -9.24 -11.46 3.87
CA LYS A 114 -8.78 -11.59 5.28
C LYS A 114 -9.95 -11.72 6.27
N ARG A 115 -11.15 -11.35 5.90
CA ARG A 115 -12.37 -11.44 6.70
C ARG A 115 -13.16 -12.71 6.39
N ASP A 116 -13.23 -13.05 5.11
CA ASP A 116 -13.87 -14.26 4.60
C ASP A 116 -13.01 -14.89 3.51
N SER A 117 -12.21 -15.87 3.88
CA SER A 117 -11.28 -16.56 2.97
C SER A 117 -11.97 -17.56 2.04
N GLU A 118 -13.24 -17.91 2.29
CA GLU A 118 -13.99 -18.90 1.53
C GLU A 118 -15.03 -18.28 0.59
N ALA A 119 -15.05 -16.96 0.48
CA ALA A 119 -15.97 -16.23 -0.39
C ALA A 119 -15.56 -16.33 -1.87
N ALA A 120 -16.19 -17.19 -2.62
CA ALA A 120 -15.89 -17.45 -4.04
C ALA A 120 -15.95 -16.18 -4.90
N HIS A 121 -16.95 -15.33 -4.67
CA HIS A 121 -17.14 -14.08 -5.43
C HIS A 121 -16.00 -13.07 -5.19
N ILE A 122 -15.41 -13.06 -3.99
CA ILE A 122 -14.29 -12.18 -3.68
C ILE A 122 -13.02 -12.67 -4.38
N HIS A 123 -12.75 -13.98 -4.36
CA HIS A 123 -11.66 -14.57 -5.14
C HIS A 123 -11.83 -14.30 -6.65
N TYR A 124 -13.06 -14.35 -7.15
CA TYR A 124 -13.36 -14.03 -8.54
C TYR A 124 -13.06 -12.54 -8.87
N GLY A 125 -13.50 -11.61 -8.02
CA GLY A 125 -13.18 -10.18 -8.17
C GLY A 125 -11.67 -9.91 -8.14
N LEU A 126 -10.95 -10.60 -7.27
CA LEU A 126 -9.49 -10.53 -7.22
C LEU A 126 -8.83 -11.07 -8.49
N ALA A 127 -9.35 -12.18 -9.04
CA ALA A 127 -8.87 -12.74 -10.31
C ALA A 127 -9.05 -11.76 -11.47
N ALA A 128 -10.24 -11.17 -11.62
CA ALA A 128 -10.56 -10.17 -12.62
C ALA A 128 -9.61 -8.96 -12.51
N THR A 129 -9.44 -8.44 -11.30
CA THR A 129 -8.56 -7.30 -11.04
C THR A 129 -7.10 -7.58 -11.40
N ARG A 130 -6.58 -8.75 -11.02
CA ARG A 130 -5.19 -9.16 -11.33
C ARG A 130 -4.98 -9.38 -12.83
N ALA A 131 -5.97 -9.92 -13.53
CA ALA A 131 -5.94 -10.05 -14.98
C ALA A 131 -5.87 -8.67 -15.67
N ARG A 132 -6.61 -7.68 -15.20
CA ARG A 132 -6.55 -6.29 -15.68
C ARG A 132 -5.20 -5.62 -15.39
N LEU A 133 -4.54 -5.99 -14.30
CA LEU A 133 -3.16 -5.56 -13.96
C LEU A 133 -2.08 -6.29 -14.76
N GLY A 134 -2.43 -7.30 -15.56
CA GLY A 134 -1.46 -8.14 -16.29
C GLY A 134 -0.74 -9.17 -15.43
N ALA A 135 -1.14 -9.34 -14.17
CA ALA A 135 -0.59 -10.33 -13.25
C ALA A 135 -1.25 -11.71 -13.48
N LEU A 136 -0.91 -12.36 -14.61
CA LEU A 136 -1.65 -13.53 -15.14
C LEU A 136 -1.62 -14.74 -14.20
N GLU A 137 -0.45 -15.13 -13.68
CA GLU A 137 -0.34 -16.27 -12.77
C GLU A 137 -1.10 -16.05 -11.44
N PRO A 138 -0.95 -14.91 -10.74
CA PRO A 138 -1.76 -14.62 -9.57
C PRO A 138 -3.28 -14.55 -9.86
N ALA A 139 -3.67 -14.12 -11.09
CA ALA A 139 -5.06 -14.11 -11.51
C ALA A 139 -5.62 -15.52 -11.66
N LEU A 140 -4.87 -16.42 -12.30
CA LEU A 140 -5.22 -17.84 -12.45
C LEU A 140 -5.39 -18.55 -11.10
N LEU A 141 -4.49 -18.31 -10.16
CA LEU A 141 -4.59 -18.87 -8.80
C LEU A 141 -5.87 -18.41 -8.09
N ALA A 142 -6.19 -17.12 -8.17
CA ALA A 142 -7.40 -16.59 -7.58
C ALA A 142 -8.66 -17.14 -8.28
N LEU A 143 -8.65 -17.26 -9.61
CA LEU A 143 -9.75 -17.84 -10.38
C LEU A 143 -9.93 -19.33 -10.03
N ALA A 144 -8.85 -20.11 -9.95
CA ALA A 144 -8.93 -21.52 -9.55
C ALA A 144 -9.62 -21.68 -8.21
N ARG A 145 -9.25 -20.86 -7.22
CA ARG A 145 -9.89 -20.89 -5.90
C ARG A 145 -11.36 -20.51 -5.97
N ALA A 146 -11.74 -19.49 -6.75
CA ALA A 146 -13.14 -19.13 -6.94
C ALA A 146 -13.95 -20.28 -7.54
N LEU A 147 -13.39 -20.98 -8.53
CA LEU A 147 -14.06 -22.09 -9.22
C LEU A 147 -14.10 -23.39 -8.39
N GLU A 148 -13.16 -23.58 -7.46
CA GLU A 148 -13.22 -24.65 -6.46
C GLU A 148 -14.38 -24.44 -5.49
N LEU A 149 -14.50 -23.22 -4.98
CA LEU A 149 -15.54 -22.84 -4.01
C LEU A 149 -16.94 -22.80 -4.68
N GLN A 150 -17.00 -22.28 -5.92
CA GLN A 150 -18.26 -22.15 -6.65
C GLN A 150 -18.09 -22.50 -8.13
N PRO A 151 -18.25 -23.78 -8.51
CA PRO A 151 -18.05 -24.25 -9.89
C PRO A 151 -18.92 -23.58 -10.94
N THR A 152 -20.08 -23.06 -10.57
CA THR A 152 -21.02 -22.36 -11.48
C THR A 152 -20.44 -21.08 -12.07
N LEU A 153 -19.41 -20.49 -11.42
CA LEU A 153 -18.72 -19.29 -11.92
C LEU A 153 -17.98 -19.54 -13.24
N ARG A 154 -17.75 -20.81 -13.67
CA ARG A 154 -17.14 -21.14 -14.96
C ARG A 154 -17.88 -20.51 -16.13
N VAL A 155 -19.22 -20.54 -16.10
CA VAL A 155 -20.03 -19.96 -17.17
C VAL A 155 -19.81 -18.45 -17.28
N ARG A 156 -19.77 -17.76 -16.14
CA ARG A 156 -19.49 -16.34 -16.11
C ARG A 156 -18.07 -16.05 -16.62
N ALA A 157 -17.08 -16.80 -16.17
CA ALA A 157 -15.67 -16.59 -16.52
C ALA A 157 -15.41 -16.66 -18.03
N GLN A 158 -16.14 -17.54 -18.77
CA GLN A 158 -15.99 -17.67 -20.22
C GLN A 158 -16.29 -16.38 -20.98
N HIS A 159 -17.18 -15.55 -20.47
CA HIS A 159 -17.69 -14.35 -21.14
C HIS A 159 -17.21 -13.05 -20.48
N ASP A 160 -16.52 -13.12 -19.34
CA ASP A 160 -16.11 -11.96 -18.58
C ASP A 160 -14.99 -11.18 -19.33
N PRO A 161 -15.22 -9.90 -19.69
CA PRO A 161 -14.22 -9.08 -20.35
C PRO A 161 -13.01 -8.77 -19.47
N ASP A 162 -13.15 -8.76 -18.14
CA ASP A 162 -12.06 -8.48 -17.23
C ASP A 162 -11.04 -9.64 -17.15
N LEU A 163 -11.44 -10.84 -17.56
CA LEU A 163 -10.58 -12.01 -17.69
C LEU A 163 -10.01 -12.19 -19.12
N ALA A 164 -10.22 -11.25 -20.03
CA ALA A 164 -9.80 -11.36 -21.43
C ALA A 164 -8.29 -11.63 -21.59
N ALA A 165 -7.46 -11.08 -20.73
CA ALA A 165 -6.01 -11.30 -20.74
C ALA A 165 -5.61 -12.76 -20.48
N LEU A 166 -6.50 -13.57 -19.89
CA LEU A 166 -6.25 -14.99 -19.59
C LEU A 166 -6.65 -15.94 -20.74
N ARG A 167 -7.43 -15.49 -21.74
CA ARG A 167 -8.06 -16.37 -22.75
C ARG A 167 -7.09 -17.21 -23.57
N ASN A 168 -5.87 -16.73 -23.77
CA ASN A 168 -4.84 -17.47 -24.51
C ASN A 168 -3.92 -18.32 -23.62
N ASN A 169 -4.29 -18.52 -22.35
CA ASN A 169 -3.53 -19.28 -21.39
C ASN A 169 -4.11 -20.70 -21.25
N SER A 170 -3.28 -21.73 -21.45
CA SER A 170 -3.73 -23.12 -21.37
C SER A 170 -4.27 -23.55 -20.00
N GLU A 171 -3.76 -22.91 -18.92
CA GLU A 171 -4.28 -23.15 -17.57
C GLU A 171 -5.70 -22.59 -17.41
N TYR A 172 -5.97 -21.41 -17.98
CA TYR A 172 -7.30 -20.83 -18.00
C TYR A 172 -8.31 -21.75 -18.71
N GLU A 173 -7.93 -22.30 -19.87
CA GLU A 173 -8.76 -23.26 -20.58
C GLU A 173 -9.02 -24.53 -19.75
N ARG A 174 -7.98 -25.06 -19.10
CA ARG A 174 -8.12 -26.19 -18.18
C ARG A 174 -9.08 -25.88 -17.04
N LEU A 175 -8.99 -24.72 -16.39
CA LEU A 175 -9.86 -24.31 -15.30
C LEU A 175 -11.32 -24.23 -15.74
N LEU A 176 -11.60 -23.79 -16.97
CA LEU A 176 -12.97 -23.62 -17.46
C LEU A 176 -13.59 -24.92 -17.98
N PHE A 177 -12.80 -25.74 -18.68
CA PHE A 177 -13.31 -26.87 -19.45
C PHE A 177 -12.91 -28.25 -18.91
N ALA A 178 -12.02 -28.31 -17.89
CA ALA A 178 -11.74 -29.58 -17.24
C ALA A 178 -13.01 -30.16 -16.64
N SER A 179 -13.52 -31.21 -17.26
CA SER A 179 -14.58 -32.02 -16.67
C SER A 179 -14.03 -32.62 -15.38
N ARG A 180 -14.72 -32.38 -14.26
CA ARG A 180 -14.41 -33.12 -13.03
C ARG A 180 -14.72 -34.59 -13.30
N PRO A 181 -13.82 -35.52 -12.99
CA PRO A 181 -14.09 -36.95 -13.11
C PRO A 181 -15.27 -37.38 -12.24
#